data_2ea2deb75c8b61029dc8d108c7368df4
#
_entry.id   2ea2deb75c8b61029dc8d108c7368df4
#
_cell.length_a   1.000
_cell.length_b   1.000
_cell.length_c   1.000
_cell.angle_alpha   90.00
_cell.angle_beta   90.00
_cell.angle_gamma   90.00
#
_symmetry.space_group_name_H-M   'P 1'
#
loop_
_entity.id
_entity.type
_entity.pdbx_description
1 polymer ?
#
loop_
_entity_poly.entity_id
_entity_poly.type
_entity_poly.pdbx_seq_one_letter_code
_entity_poly.pdbx_strand_id
1 'polypeptide(L)'
;MEDGTGTDSLDRGTEHLLGSSLTVGGAPHTIITGHSGMASQKMFTDLEQLWEGNIFYQYVLDETLAYEVREIHKVLPHDTTYLEIETGEELCALVTCTPTGVNTHRLLVQGSRIPYVPTEETEASAVPYEENTASHWEKQYWISVHLGLAAMVFLTLMASTMLHFRRNRGRAVHGKGGRYVRK
;
A
#
# COMPACT_ATOMS: atom_id res chain seq x y z
N MET A 1 -18.22 -7.47 -14.86
CA MET A 1 -17.27 -6.43 -15.34
C MET A 1 -18.06 -5.14 -15.25
N GLU A 2 -17.84 -4.36 -14.21
CA GLU A 2 -18.49 -3.05 -14.07
C GLU A 2 -17.71 -2.06 -14.92
N ASP A 3 -18.39 -1.51 -15.90
CA ASP A 3 -17.84 -0.52 -16.82
C ASP A 3 -17.79 0.83 -16.13
N GLY A 4 -16.61 1.32 -15.84
CA GLY A 4 -16.38 2.67 -15.39
C GLY A 4 -15.48 2.74 -14.16
N THR A 5 -14.65 3.77 -14.12
CA THR A 5 -13.82 4.15 -12.96
C THR A 5 -14.70 4.50 -11.75
N GLY A 6 -15.32 3.47 -11.16
CA GLY A 6 -16.04 3.59 -9.89
C GLY A 6 -15.05 3.61 -8.73
N THR A 7 -15.31 4.44 -7.73
CA THR A 7 -14.46 4.52 -6.51
C THR A 7 -14.29 3.15 -5.85
N ASP A 8 -15.30 2.28 -5.90
CA ASP A 8 -15.27 0.98 -5.22
C ASP A 8 -14.35 -0.05 -5.89
N SER A 9 -14.14 0.01 -7.20
CA SER A 9 -13.28 -0.92 -7.93
C SER A 9 -11.82 -0.49 -7.89
N LEU A 10 -11.54 0.81 -8.00
CA LEU A 10 -10.19 1.37 -7.81
C LEU A 10 -9.65 1.14 -6.39
N ASP A 11 -10.51 1.05 -5.37
CA ASP A 11 -10.11 0.72 -4.01
C ASP A 11 -9.64 -0.74 -3.84
N ARG A 12 -9.99 -1.62 -4.79
CA ARG A 12 -9.60 -3.05 -4.78
C ARG A 12 -8.41 -3.37 -5.67
N GLY A 13 -8.06 -2.48 -6.62
CA GLY A 13 -6.99 -2.75 -7.57
C GLY A 13 -6.84 -1.68 -8.63
N THR A 14 -6.24 -2.08 -9.75
CA THR A 14 -6.14 -1.25 -10.94
C THR A 14 -7.31 -1.53 -11.87
N GLU A 15 -7.72 -0.51 -12.62
CA GLU A 15 -8.83 -0.61 -13.55
C GLU A 15 -8.40 -0.28 -14.97
N HIS A 16 -9.07 -0.92 -15.91
CA HIS A 16 -9.01 -0.59 -17.32
C HIS A 16 -9.89 0.63 -17.60
N LEU A 17 -9.34 1.66 -18.24
CA LEU A 17 -10.10 2.87 -18.56
C LEU A 17 -11.11 2.58 -19.67
N LEU A 18 -12.38 2.91 -19.42
CA LEU A 18 -13.45 2.75 -20.39
C LEU A 18 -13.14 3.53 -21.68
N GLY A 19 -13.27 2.86 -22.81
CA GLY A 19 -12.99 3.43 -24.14
C GLY A 19 -11.57 3.22 -24.65
N SER A 20 -10.65 2.68 -23.82
CA SER A 20 -9.39 2.14 -24.30
C SER A 20 -9.53 0.68 -24.73
N SER A 21 -8.53 0.15 -25.42
CA SER A 21 -8.55 -1.26 -25.88
C SER A 21 -8.17 -2.21 -24.75
N LEU A 22 -8.76 -3.40 -24.71
CA LEU A 22 -8.26 -4.47 -23.85
C LEU A 22 -6.94 -5.00 -24.40
N THR A 23 -6.02 -5.35 -23.53
CA THR A 23 -4.64 -5.75 -23.87
C THR A 23 -4.53 -7.09 -24.63
N VAL A 24 -5.62 -7.77 -24.89
CA VAL A 24 -5.63 -9.10 -25.50
C VAL A 24 -5.71 -8.96 -27.03
N GLY A 25 -4.74 -9.54 -27.75
CA GLY A 25 -4.86 -9.70 -29.20
C GLY A 25 -4.40 -8.51 -30.06
N GLY A 26 -3.36 -7.79 -29.67
CA GLY A 26 -2.79 -6.70 -30.50
C GLY A 26 -3.62 -5.42 -30.44
N ALA A 27 -4.08 -5.09 -29.25
CA ALA A 27 -4.87 -3.89 -29.01
C ALA A 27 -4.01 -2.61 -29.15
N PRO A 28 -4.43 -1.61 -29.91
CA PRO A 28 -3.58 -0.49 -30.24
C PRO A 28 -3.23 0.40 -29.03
N HIS A 29 -4.09 0.50 -28.01
CA HIS A 29 -3.79 1.31 -26.83
C HIS A 29 -4.64 0.86 -25.63
N THR A 30 -3.95 0.36 -24.61
CA THR A 30 -4.54 0.01 -23.32
C THR A 30 -4.22 1.07 -22.29
N ILE A 31 -5.21 1.49 -21.52
CA ILE A 31 -5.01 2.44 -20.42
C ILE A 31 -5.44 1.80 -19.12
N ILE A 32 -4.50 1.72 -18.17
CA ILE A 32 -4.73 1.16 -16.84
C ILE A 32 -4.58 2.26 -15.81
N THR A 33 -5.59 2.42 -14.98
CA THR A 33 -5.61 3.40 -13.90
C THR A 33 -5.45 2.72 -12.54
N GLY A 34 -4.79 3.38 -11.62
CA GLY A 34 -4.63 2.90 -10.25
C GLY A 34 -4.30 4.01 -9.28
N HIS A 35 -4.63 3.79 -8.03
CA HIS A 35 -4.32 4.75 -6.97
C HIS A 35 -2.82 4.82 -6.66
N SER A 36 -2.38 5.99 -6.16
CA SER A 36 -1.08 6.19 -5.51
C SER A 36 -1.28 6.62 -4.06
N GLY A 37 -0.36 6.20 -3.17
CA GLY A 37 -0.35 6.64 -1.78
C GLY A 37 -1.44 6.07 -0.88
N MET A 38 -2.05 4.96 -1.26
CA MET A 38 -2.97 4.25 -0.37
C MET A 38 -2.20 3.55 0.75
N ALA A 39 -2.67 3.71 2.00
CA ALA A 39 -2.02 3.09 3.15
C ALA A 39 -2.17 1.55 3.18
N SER A 40 -3.23 1.04 2.57
CA SER A 40 -3.56 -0.40 2.56
C SER A 40 -2.90 -1.17 1.42
N GLN A 41 -2.56 -0.50 0.31
CA GLN A 41 -2.07 -1.16 -0.91
C GLN A 41 -1.06 -0.27 -1.63
N LYS A 42 0.00 -0.88 -2.14
CA LYS A 42 1.06 -0.17 -2.84
C LYS A 42 0.62 0.35 -4.21
N MET A 43 -0.18 -0.43 -4.94
CA MET A 43 -0.68 -0.10 -6.29
C MET A 43 0.36 0.64 -7.15
N PHE A 44 0.01 1.83 -7.67
CA PHE A 44 0.87 2.65 -8.52
C PHE A 44 1.70 3.70 -7.74
N THR A 45 1.91 3.51 -6.44
CA THR A 45 2.72 4.44 -5.62
C THR A 45 4.15 4.59 -6.15
N ASP A 46 4.75 3.50 -6.64
CA ASP A 46 6.13 3.52 -7.15
C ASP A 46 6.23 3.91 -8.64
N LEU A 47 5.11 4.22 -9.29
CA LEU A 47 5.12 4.61 -10.69
C LEU A 47 5.98 5.87 -10.95
N GLU A 48 6.10 6.74 -9.95
CA GLU A 48 6.98 7.93 -10.01
C GLU A 48 8.49 7.58 -10.08
N GLN A 49 8.88 6.33 -9.81
CA GLN A 49 10.27 5.87 -9.85
C GLN A 49 10.68 5.33 -11.22
N LEU A 50 9.75 5.20 -12.16
CA LEU A 50 10.05 4.74 -13.51
C LEU A 50 10.68 5.86 -14.33
N TRP A 51 11.54 5.45 -15.27
CA TRP A 51 12.15 6.31 -16.28
C TRP A 51 12.10 5.64 -17.65
N GLU A 52 12.33 6.40 -18.70
CA GLU A 52 12.38 5.91 -20.08
C GLU A 52 13.41 4.77 -20.23
N GLY A 53 13.01 3.68 -20.90
CA GLY A 53 13.79 2.47 -21.05
C GLY A 53 13.56 1.41 -19.94
N ASN A 54 12.82 1.73 -18.86
CA ASN A 54 12.39 0.69 -17.92
C ASN A 54 11.36 -0.23 -18.56
N ILE A 55 11.32 -1.47 -18.11
CA ILE A 55 10.34 -2.45 -18.58
C ILE A 55 9.32 -2.70 -17.48
N PHE A 56 8.04 -2.71 -17.85
CA PHE A 56 6.97 -3.19 -16.99
C PHE A 56 6.20 -4.33 -17.66
N TYR A 57 5.56 -5.13 -16.85
CA TYR A 57 4.86 -6.33 -17.29
C TYR A 57 3.39 -6.25 -16.94
N GLN A 58 2.57 -6.74 -17.85
CA GLN A 58 1.15 -6.96 -17.61
C GLN A 58 0.84 -8.44 -17.78
N TYR A 59 0.22 -9.02 -16.77
CA TYR A 59 -0.22 -10.40 -16.77
C TYR A 59 -1.70 -10.45 -17.11
N VAL A 60 -2.03 -11.01 -18.26
CA VAL A 60 -3.42 -11.09 -18.75
C VAL A 60 -3.73 -12.52 -19.14
N LEU A 61 -4.69 -13.14 -18.44
CA LEU A 61 -4.95 -14.56 -18.56
C LEU A 61 -3.65 -15.36 -18.34
N ASP A 62 -3.21 -16.15 -19.27
CA ASP A 62 -1.98 -16.93 -19.18
C ASP A 62 -0.81 -16.29 -19.99
N GLU A 63 -0.95 -15.04 -20.39
CA GLU A 63 0.06 -14.33 -21.18
C GLU A 63 0.75 -13.25 -20.39
N THR A 64 2.08 -13.14 -20.55
CA THR A 64 2.89 -12.04 -20.06
C THR A 64 3.19 -11.06 -21.18
N LEU A 65 2.74 -9.83 -21.01
CA LEU A 65 2.93 -8.74 -21.95
C LEU A 65 4.01 -7.81 -21.40
N ALA A 66 5.06 -7.57 -22.19
CA ALA A 66 6.16 -6.69 -21.80
C ALA A 66 6.08 -5.37 -22.55
N TYR A 67 6.30 -4.27 -21.83
CA TYR A 67 6.29 -2.92 -22.36
C TYR A 67 7.54 -2.18 -21.91
N GLU A 68 8.22 -1.49 -22.84
CA GLU A 68 9.31 -0.59 -22.53
C GLU A 68 8.78 0.84 -22.42
N VAL A 69 9.06 1.49 -21.30
CA VAL A 69 8.65 2.90 -21.05
C VAL A 69 9.30 3.80 -22.09
N ARG A 70 8.48 4.46 -22.89
CA ARG A 70 8.93 5.39 -23.93
C ARG A 70 8.75 6.87 -23.53
N GLU A 71 7.69 7.19 -22.80
CA GLU A 71 7.36 8.56 -22.43
C GLU A 71 6.74 8.61 -21.02
N ILE A 72 7.05 9.69 -20.29
CA ILE A 72 6.48 9.96 -18.97
C ILE A 72 6.00 11.41 -18.94
N HIS A 73 4.70 11.60 -18.67
CA HIS A 73 4.07 12.91 -18.65
C HIS A 73 3.39 13.18 -17.31
N LYS A 74 3.49 14.43 -16.87
CA LYS A 74 2.73 14.95 -15.73
C LYS A 74 1.76 16.00 -16.23
N VAL A 75 0.48 15.69 -16.22
CA VAL A 75 -0.59 16.49 -16.82
C VAL A 75 -1.66 16.87 -15.81
N LEU A 76 -2.51 17.82 -16.18
CA LEU A 76 -3.71 18.14 -15.40
C LEU A 76 -4.74 17.00 -15.50
N PRO A 77 -5.64 16.85 -14.51
CA PRO A 77 -6.59 15.73 -14.46
C PRO A 77 -7.51 15.59 -15.68
N HIS A 78 -7.72 16.68 -16.43
CA HIS A 78 -8.60 16.71 -17.61
C HIS A 78 -7.85 16.69 -18.94
N ASP A 79 -6.53 16.62 -18.89
CA ASP A 79 -5.70 16.58 -20.10
C ASP A 79 -5.53 15.13 -20.54
N THR A 80 -6.12 14.81 -21.68
CA THR A 80 -6.10 13.47 -22.29
C THR A 80 -5.22 13.41 -23.56
N THR A 81 -4.46 14.44 -23.85
CA THR A 81 -3.66 14.57 -25.09
C THR A 81 -2.74 13.38 -25.33
N TYR A 82 -2.15 12.84 -24.24
CA TYR A 82 -1.22 11.70 -24.32
C TYR A 82 -1.90 10.32 -24.20
N LEU A 83 -3.22 10.29 -24.27
CA LEU A 83 -4.00 9.04 -24.22
C LEU A 83 -4.63 8.72 -25.59
N GLU A 84 -4.24 9.45 -26.64
CA GLU A 84 -4.73 9.22 -28.00
C GLU A 84 -4.15 7.92 -28.58
N ILE A 85 -4.95 7.27 -29.44
CA ILE A 85 -4.54 6.01 -30.08
C ILE A 85 -3.59 6.31 -31.22
N GLU A 86 -2.38 5.79 -31.15
CA GLU A 86 -1.41 5.84 -32.24
C GLU A 86 -1.60 4.63 -33.17
N THR A 87 -1.85 4.91 -34.46
CA THR A 87 -2.11 3.86 -35.42
C THR A 87 -0.85 3.05 -35.71
N GLY A 88 -0.94 1.73 -35.54
CA GLY A 88 0.16 0.80 -35.86
C GLY A 88 1.12 0.51 -34.72
N GLU A 89 0.89 1.06 -33.53
CA GLU A 89 1.65 0.74 -32.33
C GLU A 89 0.77 0.10 -31.25
N GLU A 90 1.34 -0.83 -30.52
CA GLU A 90 0.70 -1.43 -29.33
C GLU A 90 1.24 -0.69 -28.10
N LEU A 91 0.41 0.18 -27.53
CA LEU A 91 0.77 1.01 -26.39
C LEU A 91 0.01 0.59 -25.13
N CYS A 92 0.68 0.74 -24.00
CA CYS A 92 0.06 0.66 -22.69
C CYS A 92 0.40 1.88 -21.86
N ALA A 93 -0.61 2.60 -21.39
CA ALA A 93 -0.47 3.75 -20.51
C ALA A 93 -0.89 3.38 -19.08
N LEU A 94 0.00 3.60 -18.12
CA LEU A 94 -0.29 3.50 -16.68
C LEU A 94 -0.57 4.89 -16.15
N VAL A 95 -1.70 5.08 -15.50
CA VAL A 95 -2.17 6.41 -15.05
C VAL A 95 -2.41 6.39 -13.53
N THR A 96 -1.83 7.36 -12.83
CA THR A 96 -2.06 7.54 -11.40
C THR A 96 -2.10 9.01 -11.00
N CYS A 97 -2.49 9.27 -9.75
CA CYS A 97 -2.46 10.61 -9.17
C CYS A 97 -1.06 11.00 -8.73
N THR A 98 -0.67 12.26 -8.92
CA THR A 98 0.62 12.82 -8.50
C THR A 98 0.49 14.30 -8.10
N PRO A 99 1.32 14.87 -7.20
CA PRO A 99 2.18 14.14 -6.25
C PRO A 99 1.37 13.31 -5.28
N THR A 100 1.96 12.23 -4.80
CA THR A 100 1.32 11.33 -3.83
C THR A 100 0.77 12.09 -2.62
N GLY A 101 -0.51 11.90 -2.30
CA GLY A 101 -1.21 12.58 -1.20
C GLY A 101 -1.71 13.98 -1.51
N VAL A 102 -1.26 14.63 -2.60
CA VAL A 102 -1.74 15.96 -3.07
C VAL A 102 -2.70 15.83 -4.24
N ASN A 103 -2.41 14.93 -5.18
CA ASN A 103 -3.30 14.48 -6.28
C ASN A 103 -3.75 15.57 -7.26
N THR A 104 -2.97 16.65 -7.40
CA THR A 104 -3.31 17.79 -8.29
C THR A 104 -3.11 17.51 -9.76
N HIS A 105 -2.29 16.52 -10.09
CA HIS A 105 -1.96 16.13 -11.46
C HIS A 105 -2.18 14.63 -11.67
N ARG A 106 -2.01 14.20 -12.91
CA ARG A 106 -1.92 12.79 -13.28
C ARG A 106 -0.52 12.50 -13.80
N LEU A 107 0.06 11.40 -13.34
CA LEU A 107 1.27 10.82 -13.91
C LEU A 107 0.84 9.78 -14.94
N LEU A 108 1.32 9.93 -16.16
CA LEU A 108 1.12 8.99 -17.26
C LEU A 108 2.49 8.39 -17.60
N VAL A 109 2.57 7.09 -17.56
CA VAL A 109 3.75 6.33 -18.01
C VAL A 109 3.31 5.50 -19.20
N GLN A 110 3.78 5.86 -20.38
CA GLN A 110 3.44 5.19 -21.63
C GLN A 110 4.57 4.25 -22.04
N GLY A 111 4.22 3.00 -22.33
CA GLY A 111 5.16 2.00 -22.83
C GLY A 111 4.72 1.44 -24.17
N SER A 112 5.70 1.13 -25.02
CA SER A 112 5.53 0.41 -26.27
C SER A 112 5.74 -1.07 -26.05
N ARG A 113 4.93 -1.91 -26.72
CA ARG A 113 5.03 -3.35 -26.66
C ARG A 113 6.39 -3.84 -27.14
N ILE A 114 7.03 -4.71 -26.38
CA ILE A 114 8.23 -5.41 -26.75
C ILE A 114 8.04 -6.93 -26.64
N PRO A 115 8.81 -7.74 -27.36
CA PRO A 115 8.79 -9.19 -27.17
C PRO A 115 9.13 -9.57 -25.71
N TYR A 116 8.29 -10.38 -25.09
CA TYR A 116 8.58 -10.91 -23.76
C TYR A 116 9.67 -11.98 -23.85
N VAL A 117 10.75 -11.79 -23.12
CA VAL A 117 11.82 -12.79 -22.95
C VAL A 117 11.83 -13.21 -21.47
N PRO A 118 11.45 -14.46 -21.15
CA PRO A 118 11.50 -14.95 -19.78
C PRO A 118 12.94 -14.89 -19.25
N THR A 119 13.16 -14.22 -18.13
CA THR A 119 14.39 -14.25 -17.37
C THR A 119 14.11 -14.78 -15.98
N GLU A 120 15.08 -15.38 -15.30
CA GLU A 120 14.91 -15.89 -13.94
C GLU A 120 14.39 -14.82 -12.97
N GLU A 121 14.77 -13.55 -13.16
CA GLU A 121 14.27 -12.42 -12.38
C GLU A 121 12.79 -12.11 -12.67
N THR A 122 12.37 -12.27 -13.92
CA THR A 122 10.98 -12.03 -14.34
C THR A 122 10.07 -13.15 -13.87
N GLU A 123 10.51 -14.39 -13.89
CA GLU A 123 9.77 -15.52 -13.34
C GLU A 123 9.67 -15.44 -11.81
N ALA A 124 10.70 -14.96 -11.12
CA ALA A 124 10.67 -14.74 -9.67
C ALA A 124 9.75 -13.58 -9.28
N SER A 125 9.58 -12.57 -10.14
CA SER A 125 8.65 -11.45 -9.90
C SER A 125 7.21 -11.74 -10.34
N ALA A 126 7.00 -12.76 -11.15
CA ALA A 126 5.68 -13.31 -11.48
C ALA A 126 5.10 -14.15 -10.32
N VAL A 127 5.37 -13.76 -9.09
CA VAL A 127 4.73 -14.37 -7.91
C VAL A 127 3.23 -14.16 -8.05
N PRO A 128 2.41 -15.21 -7.92
CA PRO A 128 0.96 -15.05 -7.84
C PRO A 128 0.67 -13.98 -6.80
N TYR A 129 -0.22 -13.04 -7.10
CA TYR A 129 -0.69 -12.04 -6.15
C TYR A 129 -1.09 -12.75 -4.85
N GLU A 130 -0.15 -12.84 -3.91
CA GLU A 130 -0.50 -13.16 -2.54
C GLU A 130 -1.27 -11.96 -2.03
N GLU A 131 -2.55 -12.15 -1.80
CA GLU A 131 -3.43 -11.22 -1.12
C GLU A 131 -2.67 -10.70 0.11
N ASN A 132 -2.30 -9.43 0.03
CA ASN A 132 -1.27 -8.81 0.84
C ASN A 132 -1.62 -8.96 2.33
N THR A 133 -1.09 -10.02 2.93
CA THR A 133 -1.21 -10.24 4.37
C THR A 133 -0.61 -9.02 5.06
N ALA A 134 -1.46 -8.17 5.56
CA ALA A 134 -1.22 -7.06 6.46
C ALA A 134 0.11 -6.32 6.19
N SER A 135 0.03 -5.17 5.59
CA SER A 135 1.17 -4.31 5.30
C SER A 135 2.11 -4.18 6.52
N HIS A 136 3.39 -3.99 6.28
CA HIS A 136 4.43 -3.89 7.32
C HIS A 136 4.06 -2.90 8.44
N TRP A 137 3.32 -1.80 8.13
CA TRP A 137 2.85 -0.83 9.13
C TRP A 137 1.75 -1.40 10.03
N GLU A 138 0.90 -2.29 9.53
CA GLU A 138 -0.17 -2.93 10.31
C GLU A 138 0.41 -3.86 11.37
N LYS A 139 1.45 -4.63 11.01
CA LYS A 139 2.20 -5.44 11.98
C LYS A 139 2.88 -4.55 13.03
N GLN A 140 3.47 -3.44 12.61
CA GLN A 140 4.13 -2.49 13.51
C GLN A 140 3.14 -1.78 14.44
N TYR A 141 1.96 -1.45 13.93
CA TYR A 141 0.87 -0.88 14.71
C TYR A 141 0.40 -1.86 15.81
N TRP A 142 0.13 -3.10 15.46
CA TRP A 142 -0.29 -4.11 16.44
C TRP A 142 0.77 -4.41 17.49
N ILE A 143 2.05 -4.44 17.13
CA ILE A 143 3.18 -4.57 18.07
C ILE A 143 3.17 -3.39 19.04
N SER A 144 3.02 -2.17 18.56
CA SER A 144 2.99 -0.96 19.40
C SER A 144 1.80 -0.95 20.36
N VAL A 145 0.63 -1.38 19.93
CA VAL A 145 -0.58 -1.51 20.75
C VAL A 145 -0.36 -2.54 21.87
N HIS A 146 0.20 -3.71 21.56
CA HIS A 146 0.46 -4.75 22.56
C HIS A 146 1.52 -4.33 23.58
N LEU A 147 2.58 -3.64 23.14
CA LEU A 147 3.60 -3.07 24.03
C LEU A 147 3.01 -2.01 24.96
N GLY A 148 2.12 -1.14 24.44
CA GLY A 148 1.42 -0.13 25.23
C GLY A 148 0.51 -0.75 26.30
N LEU A 149 -0.25 -1.78 25.96
CA LEU A 149 -1.09 -2.53 26.90
C LEU A 149 -0.26 -3.23 27.99
N ALA A 150 0.84 -3.88 27.59
CA ALA A 150 1.74 -4.54 28.53
C ALA A 150 2.35 -3.55 29.52
N ALA A 151 2.80 -2.38 29.06
CA ALA A 151 3.31 -1.31 29.89
C ALA A 151 2.25 -0.78 30.88
N MET A 152 1.01 -0.61 30.43
CA MET A 152 -0.09 -0.18 31.30
C MET A 152 -0.38 -1.20 32.40
N VAL A 153 -0.43 -2.50 32.06
CA VAL A 153 -0.62 -3.58 33.05
C VAL A 153 0.53 -3.60 34.04
N PHE A 154 1.77 -3.47 33.56
CA PHE A 154 2.94 -3.41 34.44
C PHE A 154 2.89 -2.24 35.43
N LEU A 155 2.54 -1.06 34.96
CA LEU A 155 2.40 0.14 35.80
C LEU A 155 1.28 -0.01 36.84
N THR A 156 0.15 -0.61 36.49
CA THR A 156 -0.94 -0.86 37.44
C THR A 156 -0.56 -1.87 38.50
N LEU A 157 0.17 -2.94 38.15
CA LEU A 157 0.70 -3.92 39.10
C LEU A 157 1.73 -3.28 40.05
N MET A 158 2.65 -2.46 39.53
CA MET A 158 3.62 -1.74 40.33
C MET A 158 2.94 -0.77 41.32
N ALA A 159 1.95 0.00 40.86
CA ALA A 159 1.19 0.89 41.72
C ALA A 159 0.43 0.11 42.82
N SER A 160 -0.20 -1.00 42.45
CA SER A 160 -0.90 -1.90 43.40
C SER A 160 0.05 -2.46 44.47
N THR A 161 1.21 -2.99 44.05
CA THR A 161 2.20 -3.50 45.00
C THR A 161 2.75 -2.41 45.91
N MET A 162 2.98 -1.21 45.39
CA MET A 162 3.44 -0.07 46.16
C MET A 162 2.41 0.40 47.21
N LEU A 163 1.13 0.44 46.82
CA LEU A 163 0.03 0.74 47.72
C LEU A 163 -0.14 -0.33 48.80
N HIS A 164 -0.01 -1.62 48.43
CA HIS A 164 -0.08 -2.72 49.34
C HIS A 164 1.06 -2.68 50.38
N PHE A 165 2.27 -2.34 49.93
CA PHE A 165 3.44 -2.20 50.79
C PHE A 165 3.32 -1.01 51.75
N ARG A 166 2.81 0.13 51.29
CA ARG A 166 2.50 1.31 52.11
C ARG A 166 1.45 1.01 53.17
N ARG A 167 0.41 0.25 52.82
CA ARG A 167 -0.66 -0.15 53.74
C ARG A 167 -0.20 -1.09 54.83
N ASN A 168 0.73 -2.01 54.49
CA ASN A 168 1.33 -2.92 55.45
C ASN A 168 2.31 -2.22 56.40
N ARG A 169 3.08 -1.22 55.96
CA ARG A 169 3.93 -0.41 56.84
C ARG A 169 3.13 0.42 57.81
N GLY A 170 1.98 0.95 57.44
CA GLY A 170 1.07 1.68 58.34
C GLY A 170 0.50 0.81 59.46
N ARG A 171 0.24 -0.46 59.23
CA ARG A 171 -0.23 -1.41 60.24
C ARG A 171 0.84 -1.85 61.27
N ALA A 172 2.13 -1.87 60.87
CA ALA A 172 3.22 -2.25 61.73
C ALA A 172 3.57 -1.17 62.79
N VAL A 173 3.23 0.09 62.55
CA VAL A 173 3.49 1.21 63.46
C VAL A 173 2.44 1.33 64.59
N HIS A 174 1.20 0.84 64.36
CA HIS A 174 0.10 0.98 65.31
C HIS A 174 0.02 -0.18 66.31
N GLY A 175 0.86 -1.23 66.19
CA GLY A 175 0.82 -2.44 67.03
C GLY A 175 1.75 -2.42 68.27
N LYS A 176 2.52 -1.34 68.52
CA LYS A 176 3.48 -1.25 69.67
C LYS A 176 3.13 -0.23 70.73
N GLY A 177 1.88 -0.01 71.01
CA GLY A 177 1.50 0.90 72.09
C GLY A 177 0.42 0.27 72.97
N GLY A 178 0.79 -0.37 74.08
CA GLY A 178 -0.21 -0.75 75.07
C GLY A 178 0.07 -1.97 75.92
N ARG A 179 1.05 -1.85 76.83
CA ARG A 179 1.00 -2.60 78.10
C ARG A 179 1.68 -1.80 79.18
N TYR A 180 0.95 -0.89 79.79
CA TYR A 180 1.28 -0.38 81.13
C TYR A 180 0.51 -1.19 82.15
N VAL A 181 1.22 -1.95 82.95
CA VAL A 181 0.68 -2.64 84.16
C VAL A 181 0.80 -1.64 85.29
N ARG A 182 -0.33 -1.27 85.94
CA ARG A 182 -0.36 -0.59 87.24
C ARG A 182 -0.26 -1.62 88.35
N LYS A 183 0.68 -1.38 89.28
CA LYS A 183 0.65 -1.88 90.64
C LYS A 183 -0.19 -0.94 91.49
#